data_51bd44c36dc0afd63259babfe7062529
#
_entry.id   51bd44c36dc0afd63259babfe7062529
#
_cell.length_a   1.000
_cell.length_b   1.000
_cell.length_c   1.000
_cell.angle_alpha   90.00
_cell.angle_beta   90.00
_cell.angle_gamma   90.00
#
_symmetry.space_group_name_H-M   'P 1'
#
loop_
_entity.id
_entity.type
_entity.pdbx_description
1 polymer ?
#
loop_
_entity_poly.entity_id
_entity_poly.type
_entity_poly.pdbx_seq_one_letter_code
_entity_poly.pdbx_strand_id
1 'polypeptide(L)'
;MISIHEHRQITDGELAQAEMGESEKSELRSAFQKTFKDEKEKKDLAPRHLGIDGELKAGYYIGVCWVKLEGKKPISVQVLPKKFDDTKKEIDYIRLFATALEVDSSEEAEYFSGYYSIDFEESPVEVSSDENLITPLLLFHYLTLLTHLSKKGLRKGYVHREENLLSKVRGRISFVRNLRKNVLNRREDRNCCKFQEYTVDTPENRFLKKALLVAESQLKNIPSLKSCEELFRRLGCIKSAFFEVSDDFSENRRMKVSPNKLYPHYAEAVRVAEMILRYFDRDMNGSSSQVHSVRPFCIDMSRLYEMYVLHLLKEAYPGKIHFQVKGSLRTQVDFVKTGEDEKIILDAKYKPRYEKGDRGIVNDVREISGYARDNKILKNLGWNPVAEKGKYLPDCVIVYPVCQRDEDDEEKEKGSSKTVNSFDPNKTVVDQCDIIKSFSGFHKIAVPLPTKGK
;
A
#
# COMPACT_ATOMS: atom_id res chain seq x y z
N MET A 1 15.91 -20.76 7.13
CA MET A 1 14.95 -19.92 6.35
C MET A 1 14.89 -20.45 4.94
N ILE A 2 13.67 -20.56 4.38
CA ILE A 2 13.44 -20.91 2.97
C ILE A 2 13.13 -19.63 2.24
N SER A 3 13.86 -19.32 1.15
CA SER A 3 13.64 -18.09 0.37
C SER A 3 13.35 -18.46 -1.08
N ILE A 4 12.23 -17.97 -1.61
CA ILE A 4 11.78 -18.21 -2.98
C ILE A 4 11.28 -16.90 -3.61
N HIS A 5 11.11 -16.90 -4.93
CA HIS A 5 10.48 -15.80 -5.66
C HIS A 5 9.01 -16.08 -5.96
N GLU A 6 8.22 -15.01 -6.15
CA GLU A 6 6.84 -15.11 -6.65
C GLU A 6 6.74 -16.04 -7.85
N HIS A 7 5.63 -16.81 -7.93
CA HIS A 7 5.31 -17.76 -8.98
C HIS A 7 6.28 -18.92 -9.15
N ARG A 8 7.29 -19.04 -8.30
CA ARG A 8 8.18 -20.21 -8.26
C ARG A 8 7.68 -21.24 -7.26
N GLN A 9 8.04 -22.48 -7.50
CA GLN A 9 7.82 -23.61 -6.59
C GLN A 9 9.06 -23.80 -5.73
N ILE A 10 8.87 -24.10 -4.45
CA ILE A 10 9.98 -24.50 -3.58
C ILE A 10 10.52 -25.83 -4.09
N THR A 11 11.80 -25.84 -4.45
CA THR A 11 12.47 -27.03 -4.96
C THR A 11 12.96 -27.94 -3.84
N ASP A 12 13.13 -29.23 -4.14
CA ASP A 12 13.71 -30.20 -3.17
C ASP A 12 15.13 -29.79 -2.74
N GLY A 13 15.87 -29.07 -3.60
CA GLY A 13 17.19 -28.52 -3.27
C GLY A 13 17.12 -27.43 -2.18
N GLU A 14 16.13 -26.52 -2.25
CA GLU A 14 15.93 -25.48 -1.24
C GLU A 14 15.46 -26.09 0.09
N LEU A 15 14.63 -27.13 0.04
CA LEU A 15 14.22 -27.89 1.22
C LEU A 15 15.39 -28.65 1.85
N ALA A 16 16.31 -29.20 1.04
CA ALA A 16 17.52 -29.85 1.51
C ALA A 16 18.50 -28.87 2.17
N GLN A 17 18.66 -27.65 1.62
CA GLN A 17 19.44 -26.57 2.24
C GLN A 17 18.89 -26.13 3.61
N ALA A 18 17.57 -26.29 3.80
CA ALA A 18 16.91 -26.05 5.08
C ALA A 18 17.01 -27.26 6.05
N GLU A 19 17.81 -28.29 5.71
CA GLU A 19 18.01 -29.52 6.48
C GLU A 19 16.71 -30.28 6.82
N MET A 20 15.75 -30.25 5.90
CA MET A 20 14.43 -30.88 6.10
C MET A 20 14.41 -32.35 5.68
N GLY A 21 13.92 -33.19 6.58
CA GLY A 21 13.63 -34.62 6.30
C GLY A 21 12.32 -34.80 5.50
N GLU A 22 12.13 -36.00 4.90
CA GLU A 22 10.93 -36.30 4.10
C GLU A 22 9.61 -36.14 4.87
N SER A 23 9.59 -36.50 6.15
CA SER A 23 8.42 -36.29 7.03
C SER A 23 8.08 -34.79 7.16
N GLU A 24 9.09 -33.93 7.30
CA GLU A 24 8.93 -32.49 7.43
C GLU A 24 8.44 -31.83 6.14
N LYS A 25 8.90 -32.29 5.00
CA LYS A 25 8.41 -31.86 3.69
C LYS A 25 6.92 -32.17 3.52
N SER A 26 6.48 -33.36 3.93
CA SER A 26 5.08 -33.77 3.89
C SER A 26 4.21 -32.93 4.81
N GLU A 27 4.67 -32.68 6.03
CA GLU A 27 3.97 -31.84 7.01
C GLU A 27 3.88 -30.38 6.53
N LEU A 28 4.96 -29.83 5.93
CA LEU A 28 5.01 -28.51 5.35
C LEU A 28 3.96 -28.35 4.23
N ARG A 29 3.90 -29.29 3.30
CA ARG A 29 2.89 -29.33 2.23
C ARG A 29 1.47 -29.35 2.80
N SER A 30 1.23 -30.17 3.82
CA SER A 30 -0.06 -30.25 4.48
C SER A 30 -0.45 -28.96 5.17
N ALA A 31 0.49 -28.29 5.86
CA ALA A 31 0.28 -27.00 6.51
C ALA A 31 -0.10 -25.90 5.51
N PHE A 32 0.61 -25.80 4.38
CA PHE A 32 0.28 -24.85 3.32
C PHE A 32 -1.07 -25.15 2.67
N GLN A 33 -1.36 -26.41 2.35
CA GLN A 33 -2.61 -26.81 1.73
C GLN A 33 -3.82 -26.49 2.62
N LYS A 34 -3.72 -26.72 3.93
CA LYS A 34 -4.77 -26.42 4.90
C LYS A 34 -5.02 -24.91 4.95
N THR A 35 -3.97 -24.11 5.13
CA THR A 35 -4.08 -22.67 5.22
C THR A 35 -4.62 -22.05 3.93
N PHE A 36 -4.16 -22.51 2.76
CA PHE A 36 -4.62 -22.04 1.47
C PHE A 36 -6.11 -22.31 1.21
N LYS A 37 -6.63 -23.46 1.67
CA LYS A 37 -8.08 -23.75 1.59
C LYS A 37 -8.89 -22.86 2.52
N ASP A 38 -8.46 -22.71 3.78
CA ASP A 38 -9.14 -21.87 4.77
C ASP A 38 -9.18 -20.40 4.36
N GLU A 39 -8.16 -19.92 3.67
CA GLU A 39 -8.04 -18.53 3.20
C GLU A 39 -8.87 -18.25 1.96
N LYS A 40 -9.03 -19.22 1.03
CA LYS A 40 -9.95 -19.09 -0.10
C LYS A 40 -11.40 -18.87 0.31
N GLU A 41 -11.79 -19.37 1.47
CA GLU A 41 -13.13 -19.16 2.02
C GLU A 41 -13.30 -17.76 2.65
N LYS A 42 -12.20 -17.13 3.08
CA LYS A 42 -12.16 -15.82 3.75
C LYS A 42 -11.57 -14.76 2.82
N LYS A 43 -12.36 -14.30 1.86
CA LYS A 43 -11.93 -13.42 0.75
C LYS A 43 -11.22 -12.09 1.12
N ASP A 44 -11.23 -11.66 2.38
CA ASP A 44 -10.85 -10.30 2.78
C ASP A 44 -9.61 -10.19 3.68
N LEU A 45 -8.90 -11.29 3.95
CA LEU A 45 -7.73 -11.28 4.82
C LEU A 45 -6.48 -11.66 4.04
N ALA A 46 -5.39 -10.90 4.25
CA ALA A 46 -4.08 -11.25 3.72
C ALA A 46 -3.64 -12.65 4.21
N PRO A 47 -3.14 -13.50 3.32
CA PRO A 47 -2.87 -14.90 3.64
C PRO A 47 -1.75 -15.04 4.68
N ARG A 48 -1.96 -15.87 5.68
CA ARG A 48 -1.00 -16.11 6.77
C ARG A 48 0.31 -16.72 6.29
N HIS A 49 0.25 -17.59 5.28
CA HIS A 49 1.40 -18.29 4.71
C HIS A 49 1.72 -17.82 3.29
N LEU A 50 1.60 -16.51 3.04
CA LEU A 50 1.96 -15.85 1.78
C LEU A 50 1.27 -16.46 0.54
N GLY A 51 0.08 -17.06 0.72
CA GLY A 51 -0.68 -17.68 -0.37
C GLY A 51 0.04 -18.83 -1.08
N ILE A 52 1.01 -19.48 -0.43
CA ILE A 52 1.67 -20.66 -0.95
C ILE A 52 0.68 -21.84 -0.94
N ASP A 53 0.56 -22.53 -2.06
CA ASP A 53 -0.36 -23.66 -2.21
C ASP A 53 0.22 -25.00 -1.69
N GLY A 54 -0.58 -26.07 -1.79
CA GLY A 54 -0.16 -27.42 -1.37
C GLY A 54 0.93 -28.06 -2.25
N GLU A 55 1.20 -27.51 -3.44
CA GLU A 55 2.31 -27.88 -4.30
C GLU A 55 3.57 -27.07 -3.99
N LEU A 56 3.55 -26.27 -2.92
CA LEU A 56 4.62 -25.37 -2.50
C LEU A 56 4.93 -24.26 -3.52
N LYS A 57 3.93 -23.84 -4.28
CA LYS A 57 4.07 -22.78 -5.28
C LYS A 57 3.62 -21.45 -4.71
N ALA A 58 4.46 -20.43 -4.80
CA ALA A 58 4.12 -19.06 -4.41
C ALA A 58 3.18 -18.39 -5.41
N GLY A 59 2.26 -17.59 -4.91
CA GLY A 59 1.33 -16.76 -5.69
C GLY A 59 1.88 -15.35 -5.94
N TYR A 60 1.00 -14.35 -5.75
CA TYR A 60 1.27 -12.91 -5.93
C TYR A 60 1.66 -12.21 -4.63
N TYR A 61 1.86 -12.96 -3.56
CA TYR A 61 2.16 -12.39 -2.25
C TYR A 61 3.64 -12.45 -1.96
N ILE A 62 4.21 -11.34 -1.51
CA ILE A 62 5.59 -11.26 -1.03
C ILE A 62 5.61 -10.97 0.46
N GLY A 63 6.69 -11.36 1.11
CA GLY A 63 6.86 -11.12 2.54
C GLY A 63 7.57 -12.23 3.27
N VAL A 64 7.34 -12.31 4.57
CA VAL A 64 7.96 -13.28 5.47
C VAL A 64 6.91 -13.83 6.43
N CYS A 65 6.91 -15.13 6.63
CA CYS A 65 6.03 -15.78 7.60
C CYS A 65 6.74 -16.91 8.36
N TRP A 66 6.15 -17.28 9.51
CA TRP A 66 6.50 -18.50 10.22
C TRP A 66 5.52 -19.63 9.89
N VAL A 67 6.03 -20.79 9.59
CA VAL A 67 5.25 -22.02 9.45
C VAL A 67 5.54 -22.92 10.66
N LYS A 68 4.52 -23.21 11.44
CA LYS A 68 4.60 -24.07 12.64
C LYS A 68 4.31 -25.50 12.25
N LEU A 69 5.25 -26.39 12.47
CA LEU A 69 5.11 -27.84 12.31
C LEU A 69 4.87 -28.49 13.69
N GLU A 70 4.10 -29.58 13.74
CA GLU A 70 3.77 -30.24 15.01
C GLU A 70 5.01 -30.84 15.67
N GLY A 71 5.28 -30.43 16.91
CA GLY A 71 6.41 -30.95 17.69
C GLY A 71 7.80 -30.51 17.25
N LYS A 72 7.91 -29.56 16.30
CA LYS A 72 9.20 -29.11 15.72
C LYS A 72 9.39 -27.60 15.86
N LYS A 73 10.61 -27.16 15.57
CA LYS A 73 10.90 -25.71 15.53
C LYS A 73 10.18 -25.07 14.33
N PRO A 74 9.60 -23.88 14.50
CA PRO A 74 8.98 -23.14 13.40
C PRO A 74 10.02 -22.80 12.33
N ILE A 75 9.58 -22.87 11.07
CA ILE A 75 10.40 -22.56 9.90
C ILE A 75 9.99 -21.20 9.36
N SER A 76 10.96 -20.32 9.11
CA SER A 76 10.71 -19.06 8.42
C SER A 76 10.74 -19.26 6.90
N VAL A 77 9.71 -18.73 6.24
CA VAL A 77 9.58 -18.74 4.79
C VAL A 77 9.49 -17.32 4.29
N GLN A 78 10.29 -16.99 3.29
CA GLN A 78 10.33 -15.69 2.64
C GLN A 78 9.95 -15.85 1.16
N VAL A 79 9.06 -14.99 0.69
CA VAL A 79 8.75 -14.85 -0.72
C VAL A 79 9.23 -13.48 -1.18
N LEU A 80 10.18 -13.48 -2.10
CA LEU A 80 10.73 -12.29 -2.71
C LEU A 80 9.96 -11.91 -3.98
N PRO A 81 9.98 -10.64 -4.39
CA PRO A 81 9.40 -10.22 -5.66
C PRO A 81 10.00 -11.00 -6.83
N LYS A 82 9.21 -11.20 -7.88
CA LYS A 82 9.66 -11.90 -9.09
C LYS A 82 10.84 -11.15 -9.75
N LYS A 83 11.77 -11.93 -10.31
CA LYS A 83 12.79 -11.40 -11.20
C LYS A 83 12.26 -11.47 -12.63
N PHE A 84 12.41 -10.38 -13.36
CA PHE A 84 12.17 -10.36 -14.79
C PHE A 84 13.46 -10.82 -15.47
N ASP A 85 13.41 -11.97 -16.13
CA ASP A 85 14.60 -12.79 -16.53
C ASP A 85 15.53 -12.11 -17.56
N ASP A 86 15.11 -11.06 -18.26
CA ASP A 86 15.81 -10.54 -19.44
C ASP A 86 16.53 -9.19 -19.23
N THR A 87 16.56 -8.64 -18.00
CA THR A 87 17.14 -7.32 -17.81
C THR A 87 18.18 -7.28 -16.68
N LYS A 88 19.26 -6.54 -16.94
CA LYS A 88 20.30 -6.24 -15.95
C LYS A 88 19.83 -5.22 -14.89
N LYS A 89 18.64 -4.64 -15.07
CA LYS A 89 18.09 -3.62 -14.19
C LYS A 89 17.24 -4.25 -13.10
N GLU A 90 17.48 -3.86 -11.87
CA GLU A 90 16.64 -4.23 -10.72
C GLU A 90 15.44 -3.30 -10.61
N ILE A 91 14.26 -3.86 -10.31
CA ILE A 91 13.05 -3.08 -10.07
C ILE A 91 13.20 -2.31 -8.76
N ASP A 92 12.88 -1.02 -8.81
CA ASP A 92 12.77 -0.16 -7.62
C ASP A 92 11.36 -0.28 -7.01
N TYR A 93 11.18 -1.28 -6.17
CA TYR A 93 9.90 -1.51 -5.48
C TYR A 93 9.54 -0.36 -4.53
N ILE A 94 10.51 0.38 -4.00
CA ILE A 94 10.25 1.52 -3.13
C ILE A 94 9.59 2.64 -3.94
N ARG A 95 10.10 2.91 -5.13
CA ARG A 95 9.52 3.88 -6.05
C ARG A 95 8.15 3.42 -6.56
N LEU A 96 8.00 2.12 -6.85
CA LEU A 96 6.69 1.53 -7.19
C LEU A 96 5.65 1.80 -6.09
N PHE A 97 6.02 1.58 -4.82
CA PHE A 97 5.16 1.85 -3.67
C PHE A 97 4.84 3.34 -3.54
N ALA A 98 5.85 4.21 -3.68
CA ALA A 98 5.66 5.65 -3.60
C ALA A 98 4.64 6.13 -4.63
N THR A 99 4.81 5.74 -5.89
CA THR A 99 3.92 6.12 -6.99
C THR A 99 2.51 5.54 -6.81
N ALA A 100 2.39 4.27 -6.43
CA ALA A 100 1.09 3.65 -6.18
C ALA A 100 0.29 4.37 -5.07
N LEU A 101 0.97 5.01 -4.13
CA LEU A 101 0.37 5.73 -3.00
C LEU A 101 0.12 7.22 -3.25
N GLU A 102 0.51 7.74 -4.40
CA GLU A 102 0.24 9.13 -4.80
C GLU A 102 -1.22 9.36 -5.26
N VAL A 103 -2.01 8.30 -5.34
CA VAL A 103 -3.44 8.39 -5.71
C VAL A 103 -4.23 9.14 -4.63
N ASP A 104 -4.99 10.14 -5.03
CA ASP A 104 -5.40 11.29 -4.20
C ASP A 104 -6.82 11.20 -3.60
N SER A 105 -7.52 10.05 -3.67
CA SER A 105 -8.90 9.95 -3.18
C SER A 105 -9.04 9.18 -1.86
N SER A 106 -10.06 9.57 -1.08
CA SER A 106 -10.35 8.96 0.22
C SER A 106 -10.85 7.50 0.14
N GLU A 107 -11.54 7.14 -0.95
CA GLU A 107 -12.05 5.78 -1.18
C GLU A 107 -10.91 4.81 -1.47
N GLU A 108 -9.87 5.29 -2.12
CA GLU A 108 -8.69 4.52 -2.46
C GLU A 108 -7.76 4.31 -1.26
N ALA A 109 -7.72 5.24 -0.30
CA ALA A 109 -6.96 5.06 0.93
C ALA A 109 -7.49 3.89 1.79
N GLU A 110 -8.80 3.63 1.76
CA GLU A 110 -9.42 2.50 2.44
C GLU A 110 -9.07 1.17 1.75
N TYR A 111 -8.91 1.18 0.44
CA TYR A 111 -8.45 0.04 -0.35
C TYR A 111 -7.01 -0.36 0.01
N PHE A 112 -6.15 0.58 0.41
CA PHE A 112 -4.76 0.32 0.83
C PHE A 112 -4.63 -0.53 2.09
N SER A 113 -5.54 -0.43 3.03
CA SER A 113 -5.46 -1.21 4.28
C SER A 113 -5.52 -2.72 4.04
N GLY A 114 -6.01 -3.16 2.88
CA GLY A 114 -6.11 -4.56 2.46
C GLY A 114 -4.90 -5.12 1.71
N TYR A 115 -3.90 -4.31 1.33
CA TYR A 115 -2.77 -4.77 0.50
C TYR A 115 -1.64 -5.40 1.27
N TYR A 116 -1.54 -5.10 2.55
CA TYR A 116 -0.51 -5.66 3.39
C TYR A 116 -1.05 -6.01 4.76
N SER A 117 -0.40 -6.95 5.40
CA SER A 117 -0.62 -7.27 6.79
C SER A 117 0.71 -7.42 7.51
N ILE A 118 0.73 -7.08 8.80
CA ILE A 118 1.88 -7.28 9.68
C ILE A 118 1.39 -8.04 10.90
N ASP A 119 2.04 -9.16 11.21
CA ASP A 119 1.75 -9.92 12.42
C ASP A 119 2.66 -9.47 13.56
N PHE A 120 2.10 -8.72 14.51
CA PHE A 120 2.83 -8.22 15.67
C PHE A 120 2.91 -9.21 16.82
N GLU A 121 2.13 -10.29 16.80
CA GLU A 121 2.13 -11.31 17.86
C GLU A 121 3.21 -12.36 17.62
N GLU A 122 3.57 -12.62 16.36
CA GLU A 122 4.63 -13.55 16.00
C GLU A 122 6.04 -13.00 16.25
N SER A 123 7.00 -13.90 16.42
CA SER A 123 8.41 -13.56 16.59
C SER A 123 8.98 -12.92 15.32
N PRO A 124 9.91 -11.96 15.45
CA PRO A 124 10.58 -11.38 14.29
C PRO A 124 11.41 -12.42 13.52
N VAL A 125 11.59 -12.18 12.23
CA VAL A 125 12.44 -12.95 11.32
C VAL A 125 13.63 -12.06 10.90
N GLU A 126 14.81 -12.61 10.84
CA GLU A 126 15.99 -11.92 10.34
C GLU A 126 15.98 -11.94 8.82
N VAL A 127 16.05 -10.77 8.20
CA VAL A 127 16.12 -10.58 6.75
C VAL A 127 17.25 -9.61 6.42
N SER A 128 17.75 -9.63 5.18
CA SER A 128 18.72 -8.63 4.73
C SER A 128 18.08 -7.24 4.62
N SER A 129 18.85 -6.18 4.75
CA SER A 129 18.34 -4.79 4.67
C SER A 129 17.66 -4.49 3.34
N ASP A 130 18.21 -5.03 2.25
CA ASP A 130 17.72 -4.79 0.89
C ASP A 130 16.37 -5.48 0.59
N GLU A 131 15.99 -6.43 1.44
CA GLU A 131 14.75 -7.22 1.31
C GLU A 131 13.60 -6.68 2.18
N ASN A 132 13.84 -5.61 2.94
CA ASN A 132 12.83 -5.02 3.82
C ASN A 132 11.92 -4.04 3.05
N LEU A 133 10.89 -4.57 2.42
CA LEU A 133 9.91 -3.78 1.64
C LEU A 133 8.74 -3.25 2.48
N ILE A 134 8.50 -3.82 3.67
CA ILE A 134 7.35 -3.41 4.49
C ILE A 134 7.52 -2.02 5.08
N THR A 135 8.75 -1.63 5.43
CA THR A 135 9.03 -0.34 6.03
C THR A 135 8.62 0.84 5.13
N PRO A 136 9.08 0.95 3.88
CA PRO A 136 8.63 2.02 2.99
C PRO A 136 7.13 2.03 2.79
N LEU A 137 6.51 0.87 2.56
CA LEU A 137 5.07 0.75 2.34
C LEU A 137 4.28 1.30 3.52
N LEU A 138 4.64 0.92 4.74
CA LEU A 138 3.98 1.39 5.97
C LEU A 138 4.10 2.91 6.13
N LEU A 139 5.28 3.47 5.85
CA LEU A 139 5.52 4.90 5.94
C LEU A 139 4.71 5.68 4.90
N PHE A 140 4.68 5.23 3.65
CA PHE A 140 3.90 5.86 2.59
C PHE A 140 2.40 5.80 2.88
N HIS A 141 1.87 4.65 3.30
CA HIS A 141 0.47 4.55 3.70
C HIS A 141 0.13 5.56 4.80
N TYR A 142 1.00 5.68 5.80
CA TYR A 142 0.82 6.66 6.86
C TYR A 142 0.75 8.10 6.34
N LEU A 143 1.66 8.47 5.44
CA LEU A 143 1.65 9.82 4.83
C LEU A 143 0.37 10.07 4.01
N THR A 144 -0.13 9.08 3.31
CA THR A 144 -1.40 9.19 2.57
C THR A 144 -2.56 9.48 3.52
N LEU A 145 -2.69 8.72 4.61
CA LEU A 145 -3.70 8.96 5.63
C LEU A 145 -3.58 10.37 6.24
N LEU A 146 -2.37 10.79 6.60
CA LEU A 146 -2.15 12.13 7.16
C LEU A 146 -2.43 13.25 6.15
N THR A 147 -2.18 13.03 4.86
CA THR A 147 -2.54 13.98 3.80
C THR A 147 -4.06 14.21 3.77
N HIS A 148 -4.85 13.14 3.86
CA HIS A 148 -6.31 13.27 3.93
C HIS A 148 -6.77 13.98 5.21
N LEU A 149 -6.16 13.67 6.36
CA LEU A 149 -6.48 14.34 7.62
C LEU A 149 -6.11 15.84 7.58
N SER A 150 -4.98 16.20 6.99
CA SER A 150 -4.54 17.59 6.89
C SER A 150 -5.42 18.40 5.94
N LYS A 151 -5.83 17.85 4.79
CA LYS A 151 -6.77 18.49 3.85
C LYS A 151 -8.14 18.75 4.48
N LYS A 152 -8.63 17.84 5.30
CA LYS A 152 -9.92 17.97 6.01
C LYS A 152 -9.84 18.85 7.26
N GLY A 153 -8.65 19.04 7.80
CA GLY A 153 -8.37 19.65 9.09
C GLY A 153 -8.36 18.62 10.23
N LEU A 154 -7.42 18.80 11.16
CA LEU A 154 -7.26 17.90 12.30
C LEU A 154 -8.49 17.98 13.23
N ARG A 155 -8.86 16.83 13.78
CA ARG A 155 -9.94 16.71 14.75
C ARG A 155 -9.61 17.51 16.00
N LYS A 156 -10.51 18.41 16.40
CA LYS A 156 -10.45 19.14 17.67
C LYS A 156 -11.15 18.36 18.78
N GLY A 157 -10.68 18.53 19.99
CA GLY A 157 -11.27 17.93 21.18
C GLY A 157 -11.15 18.81 22.40
N TYR A 158 -11.90 18.47 23.45
CA TYR A 158 -11.78 19.12 24.74
C TYR A 158 -10.64 18.50 25.54
N VAL A 159 -9.63 19.28 25.86
CA VAL A 159 -8.46 18.87 26.66
C VAL A 159 -8.51 19.57 28.01
N HIS A 160 -8.30 18.79 29.08
CA HIS A 160 -8.18 19.36 30.42
C HIS A 160 -6.81 20.03 30.57
N ARG A 161 -6.81 21.31 30.84
CA ARG A 161 -5.60 22.08 31.13
C ARG A 161 -5.60 22.55 32.58
N GLU A 162 -4.40 22.58 33.14
CA GLU A 162 -4.15 23.14 34.45
C GLU A 162 -2.98 24.10 34.37
N GLU A 163 -3.28 25.40 34.44
CA GLU A 163 -2.32 26.48 34.23
C GLU A 163 -2.30 27.45 35.37
N ASN A 164 -1.14 28.06 35.61
CA ASN A 164 -0.99 29.16 36.58
C ASN A 164 -1.06 30.50 35.83
N LEU A 165 -2.26 31.06 35.75
CA LEU A 165 -2.59 32.25 34.95
C LEU A 165 -2.26 33.51 35.71
N LEU A 166 -1.66 34.52 35.02
CA LEU A 166 -1.38 35.84 35.57
C LEU A 166 -2.65 36.70 35.50
N SER A 167 -3.09 37.21 36.64
CA SER A 167 -4.24 38.15 36.77
C SER A 167 -5.52 37.73 36.04
N LYS A 168 -5.68 36.43 35.81
CA LYS A 168 -6.84 35.86 35.09
C LYS A 168 -7.36 34.62 35.82
N VAL A 169 -8.66 34.40 35.72
CA VAL A 169 -9.30 33.19 36.14
C VAL A 169 -10.01 32.55 34.93
N ARG A 170 -9.74 31.29 34.68
CA ARG A 170 -10.38 30.50 33.61
C ARG A 170 -10.84 29.18 34.16
N GLY A 171 -12.12 28.89 34.05
CA GLY A 171 -12.70 27.67 34.62
C GLY A 171 -12.72 27.66 36.16
N ARG A 172 -12.21 26.56 36.75
CA ARG A 172 -12.23 26.34 38.20
C ARG A 172 -10.83 26.57 38.80
N ILE A 173 -10.75 27.36 39.88
CA ILE A 173 -9.48 27.50 40.64
C ILE A 173 -9.18 26.19 41.38
N SER A 174 -7.96 25.68 41.18
CA SER A 174 -7.42 24.53 41.92
C SER A 174 -6.90 25.03 43.28
N PHE A 175 -7.77 25.04 44.30
CA PHE A 175 -7.50 25.67 45.60
C PHE A 175 -6.19 25.21 46.23
N VAL A 176 -5.98 23.88 46.34
CA VAL A 176 -4.78 23.32 46.97
C VAL A 176 -3.50 23.72 46.24
N ARG A 177 -3.52 23.69 44.89
CA ARG A 177 -2.36 24.10 44.08
C ARG A 177 -2.16 25.59 44.12
N ASN A 178 -3.23 26.37 44.10
CA ASN A 178 -3.15 27.82 44.18
C ASN A 178 -2.56 28.28 45.52
N LEU A 179 -3.00 27.65 46.61
CA LEU A 179 -2.44 27.93 47.93
C LEU A 179 -0.92 27.64 47.96
N ARG A 180 -0.50 26.46 47.52
CA ARG A 180 0.90 26.04 47.54
C ARG A 180 1.79 26.84 46.58
N LYS A 181 1.33 27.11 45.36
CA LYS A 181 2.15 27.75 44.32
C LYS A 181 2.13 29.29 44.38
N ASN A 182 1.02 29.86 44.79
CA ASN A 182 0.82 31.31 44.73
C ASN A 182 0.74 31.94 46.13
N VAL A 183 -0.26 31.60 46.93
CA VAL A 183 -0.50 32.26 48.22
C VAL A 183 0.70 32.11 49.17
N LEU A 184 1.19 30.90 49.40
CA LEU A 184 2.36 30.68 50.28
C LEU A 184 3.65 31.34 49.76
N ASN A 185 3.73 31.62 48.47
CA ASN A 185 4.89 32.26 47.84
C ASN A 185 4.63 33.75 47.56
N ARG A 186 3.58 34.34 48.15
CA ARG A 186 3.19 35.78 48.01
C ARG A 186 3.02 36.22 46.54
N ARG A 187 2.53 35.30 45.68
CA ARG A 187 2.23 35.56 44.25
C ARG A 187 0.72 35.67 44.06
N GLU A 188 0.13 36.71 44.65
CA GLU A 188 -1.33 36.94 44.64
C GLU A 188 -1.85 37.36 43.26
N ASP A 189 -0.95 37.75 42.37
CA ASP A 189 -1.18 38.07 40.96
C ASP A 189 -1.50 36.89 40.09
N ARG A 190 -1.44 35.62 40.61
CA ARG A 190 -1.60 34.40 39.84
C ARG A 190 -2.64 33.47 40.43
N ASN A 191 -3.32 32.75 39.53
CA ASN A 191 -4.33 31.76 39.86
C ASN A 191 -4.10 30.45 39.17
N CYS A 192 -3.97 29.34 39.94
CA CYS A 192 -3.93 27.99 39.38
C CYS A 192 -5.33 27.56 39.00
N CYS A 193 -5.60 27.55 37.70
CA CYS A 193 -6.91 27.25 37.14
C CYS A 193 -6.95 25.88 36.42
N LYS A 194 -8.06 25.14 36.59
CA LYS A 194 -8.41 23.98 35.81
C LYS A 194 -9.56 24.33 34.88
N PHE A 195 -9.35 24.09 33.57
CA PHE A 195 -10.36 24.37 32.56
C PHE A 195 -10.27 23.36 31.41
N GLN A 196 -11.31 23.34 30.61
CA GLN A 196 -11.32 22.60 29.37
C GLN A 196 -11.08 23.56 28.19
N GLU A 197 -10.21 23.14 27.28
CA GLU A 197 -9.92 23.92 26.09
C GLU A 197 -10.25 23.06 24.85
N TYR A 198 -11.02 23.65 23.93
CA TYR A 198 -11.32 23.03 22.64
C TYR A 198 -10.20 23.35 21.67
N THR A 199 -9.34 22.38 21.43
CA THR A 199 -8.08 22.57 20.70
C THR A 199 -7.77 21.41 19.76
N VAL A 200 -6.90 21.63 18.77
CA VAL A 200 -6.28 20.58 17.97
C VAL A 200 -5.19 19.81 18.73
N ASP A 201 -4.67 20.39 19.81
CA ASP A 201 -3.60 19.80 20.63
C ASP A 201 -4.15 18.70 21.56
N THR A 202 -4.70 17.65 20.94
CA THR A 202 -5.27 16.48 21.63
C THR A 202 -4.22 15.37 21.77
N PRO A 203 -4.39 14.45 22.73
CA PRO A 203 -3.48 13.30 22.88
C PRO A 203 -3.35 12.48 21.58
N GLU A 204 -4.46 12.30 20.84
CA GLU A 204 -4.47 11.59 19.56
C GLU A 204 -3.60 12.30 18.51
N ASN A 205 -3.73 13.63 18.38
CA ASN A 205 -2.96 14.41 17.42
C ASN A 205 -1.47 14.44 17.78
N ARG A 206 -1.14 14.52 19.07
CA ARG A 206 0.25 14.40 19.55
C ARG A 206 0.82 13.03 19.21
N PHE A 207 0.04 11.97 19.38
CA PHE A 207 0.45 10.61 19.02
C PHE A 207 0.72 10.47 17.51
N LEU A 208 -0.17 11.03 16.67
CA LEU A 208 0.04 11.08 15.22
C LEU A 208 1.30 11.91 14.87
N LYS A 209 1.50 13.07 15.51
CA LYS A 209 2.71 13.89 15.28
C LYS A 209 4.00 13.15 15.65
N LYS A 210 4.02 12.42 16.76
CA LYS A 210 5.17 11.58 17.13
C LYS A 210 5.53 10.58 16.04
N ALA A 211 4.53 9.84 15.55
CA ALA A 211 4.75 8.88 14.48
C ALA A 211 5.17 9.54 13.16
N LEU A 212 4.67 10.75 12.85
CA LEU A 212 5.09 11.53 11.69
C LEU A 212 6.58 11.90 11.75
N LEU A 213 7.09 12.32 12.92
CA LEU A 213 8.50 12.65 13.09
C LEU A 213 9.40 11.43 12.91
N VAL A 214 8.97 10.27 13.43
CA VAL A 214 9.67 8.99 13.21
C VAL A 214 9.64 8.62 11.73
N ALA A 215 8.49 8.71 11.08
CA ALA A 215 8.33 8.41 9.66
C ALA A 215 9.22 9.33 8.78
N GLU A 216 9.28 10.62 9.06
CA GLU A 216 10.16 11.57 8.36
C GLU A 216 11.62 11.19 8.50
N SER A 217 12.07 10.82 9.71
CA SER A 217 13.44 10.39 9.97
C SER A 217 13.80 9.15 9.15
N GLN A 218 12.91 8.16 9.11
CA GLN A 218 13.13 6.92 8.38
C GLN A 218 13.14 7.14 6.86
N LEU A 219 12.22 7.94 6.32
CA LEU A 219 12.17 8.25 4.89
C LEU A 219 13.43 8.97 4.39
N LYS A 220 14.01 9.85 5.19
CA LYS A 220 15.29 10.52 4.88
C LYS A 220 16.47 9.56 4.82
N ASN A 221 16.40 8.43 5.50
CA ASN A 221 17.45 7.40 5.51
C ASN A 221 17.38 6.46 4.29
N ILE A 222 16.28 6.48 3.51
CA ILE A 222 16.13 5.64 2.32
C ILE A 222 16.80 6.32 1.11
N PRO A 223 17.90 5.75 0.55
CA PRO A 223 18.64 6.39 -0.53
C PRO A 223 17.83 6.69 -1.77
N SER A 224 16.98 5.75 -2.21
CA SER A 224 16.11 5.87 -3.39
C SER A 224 15.10 7.01 -3.32
N LEU A 225 14.80 7.52 -2.13
CA LEU A 225 13.82 8.59 -1.93
C LEU A 225 14.43 9.98 -1.82
N LYS A 226 15.75 10.09 -1.71
CA LYS A 226 16.43 11.39 -1.53
C LYS A 226 16.17 12.38 -2.67
N SER A 227 15.93 11.90 -3.87
CA SER A 227 15.59 12.70 -5.05
C SER A 227 14.09 12.94 -5.26
N CYS A 228 13.23 12.45 -4.37
CA CYS A 228 11.78 12.57 -4.51
C CYS A 228 11.29 13.88 -3.86
N GLU A 229 11.40 14.99 -4.58
CA GLU A 229 11.01 16.34 -4.09
C GLU A 229 9.53 16.41 -3.70
N GLU A 230 8.66 15.76 -4.47
CA GLU A 230 7.21 15.74 -4.23
C GLU A 230 6.86 15.12 -2.86
N LEU A 231 7.52 14.03 -2.49
CA LEU A 231 7.37 13.39 -1.18
C LEU A 231 7.71 14.36 -0.05
N PHE A 232 8.83 15.07 -0.16
CA PHE A 232 9.27 16.03 0.88
C PHE A 232 8.39 17.28 0.90
N ARG A 233 7.89 17.73 -0.25
CA ARG A 233 6.88 18.81 -0.32
C ARG A 233 5.59 18.39 0.41
N ARG A 234 5.10 17.18 0.16
CA ARG A 234 3.93 16.62 0.84
C ARG A 234 4.14 16.51 2.37
N LEU A 235 5.31 16.05 2.81
CA LEU A 235 5.70 16.05 4.22
C LEU A 235 5.64 17.45 4.83
N GLY A 236 6.15 18.47 4.14
CA GLY A 236 6.08 19.87 4.57
C GLY A 236 4.63 20.35 4.78
N CYS A 237 3.73 20.04 3.84
CA CYS A 237 2.31 20.36 3.96
C CYS A 237 1.65 19.66 5.16
N ILE A 238 1.94 18.38 5.38
CA ILE A 238 1.42 17.64 6.53
C ILE A 238 1.93 18.26 7.83
N LYS A 239 3.23 18.54 7.94
CA LYS A 239 3.82 19.14 9.15
C LYS A 239 3.20 20.51 9.48
N SER A 240 2.88 21.31 8.49
CA SER A 240 2.22 22.61 8.72
C SER A 240 0.84 22.45 9.37
N ALA A 241 0.08 21.41 9.02
CA ALA A 241 -1.19 21.11 9.67
C ALA A 241 -1.05 20.72 11.16
N PHE A 242 0.11 20.17 11.55
CA PHE A 242 0.42 19.81 12.94
C PHE A 242 1.17 20.91 13.71
N PHE A 243 1.26 22.13 13.18
CA PHE A 243 2.02 23.21 13.81
C PHE A 243 1.52 23.55 15.23
N GLU A 244 0.21 23.62 15.43
CA GLU A 244 -0.41 23.91 16.73
C GLU A 244 -0.42 22.72 17.71
N VAL A 245 0.03 21.53 17.27
CA VAL A 245 0.08 20.33 18.11
C VAL A 245 1.41 20.30 18.86
N SER A 246 1.36 20.14 20.18
CA SER A 246 2.52 20.07 21.05
C SER A 246 3.42 18.85 20.76
N ASP A 247 4.72 19.01 21.03
CA ASP A 247 5.70 17.92 21.00
C ASP A 247 5.81 17.16 22.34
N ASP A 248 4.86 17.37 23.24
CA ASP A 248 4.79 16.60 24.48
C ASP A 248 4.22 15.21 24.23
N PHE A 249 5.10 14.22 24.18
CA PHE A 249 4.83 12.82 23.91
C PHE A 249 4.82 11.95 25.18
N SER A 250 4.55 12.52 26.34
CA SER A 250 4.59 11.83 27.63
C SER A 250 3.59 10.68 27.76
N GLU A 251 2.54 10.65 26.94
CA GLU A 251 1.53 9.61 26.94
C GLU A 251 1.88 8.49 25.94
N ASN A 252 2.67 7.50 26.40
CA ASN A 252 3.03 6.29 25.63
C ASN A 252 1.94 5.19 25.67
N ARG A 253 0.67 5.53 25.78
CA ARG A 253 -0.41 4.54 25.90
C ARG A 253 -1.00 4.16 24.54
N ARG A 254 -1.49 2.90 24.42
CA ARG A 254 -2.34 2.49 23.31
C ARG A 254 -3.51 3.45 23.19
N MET A 255 -3.57 4.19 22.08
CA MET A 255 -4.63 5.16 21.83
C MET A 255 -5.88 4.43 21.33
N LYS A 256 -6.98 4.52 22.10
CA LYS A 256 -8.30 4.09 21.64
C LYS A 256 -9.02 5.29 21.04
N VAL A 257 -9.18 5.28 19.72
CA VAL A 257 -9.96 6.31 19.03
C VAL A 257 -11.37 5.78 18.80
N SER A 258 -12.35 6.51 19.29
CA SER A 258 -13.74 6.18 18.99
C SER A 258 -14.06 6.46 17.53
N PRO A 259 -14.71 5.51 16.83
CA PRO A 259 -15.13 5.71 15.44
C PRO A 259 -15.97 6.98 15.30
N ASN A 260 -15.66 7.81 14.32
CA ASN A 260 -16.39 9.03 14.04
C ASN A 260 -16.65 9.13 12.53
N LYS A 261 -17.91 9.18 12.13
CA LYS A 261 -18.32 9.27 10.71
C LYS A 261 -17.77 10.52 10.02
N LEU A 262 -17.51 11.59 10.77
CA LEU A 262 -16.91 12.83 10.22
C LEU A 262 -15.40 12.68 9.96
N TYR A 263 -14.74 11.75 10.63
CA TYR A 263 -13.30 11.51 10.52
C TYR A 263 -13.00 10.02 10.39
N PRO A 264 -13.43 9.36 9.31
CA PRO A 264 -13.33 7.90 9.17
C PRO A 264 -11.88 7.40 9.21
N HIS A 265 -10.95 8.14 8.58
CA HIS A 265 -9.53 7.74 8.50
C HIS A 265 -8.73 7.94 9.80
N TYR A 266 -9.32 8.56 10.84
CA TYR A 266 -8.60 8.82 12.10
C TYR A 266 -8.21 7.54 12.84
N ALA A 267 -9.13 6.58 12.92
CA ALA A 267 -8.89 5.32 13.59
C ALA A 267 -7.78 4.52 12.88
N GLU A 268 -7.81 4.53 11.54
CA GLU A 268 -6.79 3.87 10.72
C GLU A 268 -5.44 4.58 10.86
N ALA A 269 -5.39 5.90 10.80
CA ALA A 269 -4.16 6.66 10.98
C ALA A 269 -3.51 6.39 12.34
N VAL A 270 -4.31 6.30 13.43
CA VAL A 270 -3.80 5.97 14.76
C VAL A 270 -3.30 4.53 14.82
N ARG A 271 -3.99 3.59 14.17
CA ARG A 271 -3.55 2.19 14.06
C ARG A 271 -2.20 2.09 13.36
N VAL A 272 -2.04 2.75 12.22
CA VAL A 272 -0.78 2.76 11.46
C VAL A 272 0.32 3.49 12.22
N ALA A 273 0.01 4.59 12.91
CA ALA A 273 0.95 5.28 13.81
C ALA A 273 1.47 4.36 14.92
N GLU A 274 0.57 3.56 15.53
CA GLU A 274 0.97 2.57 16.54
C GLU A 274 1.89 1.50 15.94
N MET A 275 1.63 1.05 14.72
CA MET A 275 2.49 0.12 13.99
C MET A 275 3.89 0.72 13.77
N ILE A 276 3.98 1.94 13.27
CA ILE A 276 5.25 2.65 13.04
C ILE A 276 6.04 2.77 14.34
N LEU A 277 5.42 3.28 15.40
CA LEU A 277 6.10 3.47 16.68
C LEU A 277 6.58 2.13 17.28
N ARG A 278 5.79 1.07 17.19
CA ARG A 278 6.22 -0.27 17.64
C ARG A 278 7.33 -0.87 16.80
N TYR A 279 7.31 -0.60 15.49
CA TYR A 279 8.30 -1.13 14.55
C TYR A 279 9.68 -0.48 14.81
N PHE A 280 9.69 0.86 14.97
CA PHE A 280 10.94 1.63 15.12
C PHE A 280 11.39 1.89 16.56
N ASP A 281 10.53 1.70 17.57
CA ASP A 281 10.89 1.90 18.99
C ASP A 281 11.99 0.91 19.47
N ARG A 282 12.17 -0.20 18.76
CA ARG A 282 13.20 -1.21 19.05
C ARG A 282 14.54 -0.94 18.36
N ASP A 283 14.55 -0.26 17.23
CA ASP A 283 15.79 0.06 16.49
C ASP A 283 16.63 1.15 17.19
N MET A 284 16.01 1.93 18.07
CA MET A 284 16.70 2.95 18.87
C MET A 284 17.67 2.37 19.93
N ASN A 285 17.61 1.07 20.21
CA ASN A 285 18.45 0.40 21.21
C ASN A 285 19.75 -0.23 20.65
N GLY A 286 20.19 0.19 19.48
CA GLY A 286 21.56 0.07 19.02
C GLY A 286 22.09 -1.34 18.79
N SER A 287 21.87 -1.86 17.58
CA SER A 287 22.76 -2.88 17.01
C SER A 287 22.98 -2.53 15.54
N SER A 288 24.17 -2.09 15.23
CA SER A 288 24.66 -1.87 13.85
C SER A 288 24.96 -3.21 13.15
N SER A 289 24.00 -4.13 13.09
CA SER A 289 24.11 -5.34 12.27
C SER A 289 23.39 -5.12 10.94
N GLN A 290 23.99 -5.58 9.84
CA GLN A 290 23.40 -5.59 8.50
C GLN A 290 22.14 -6.46 8.40
N VAL A 291 21.76 -7.12 9.48
CA VAL A 291 20.61 -8.02 9.59
C VAL A 291 19.49 -7.28 10.31
N HIS A 292 18.41 -7.03 9.60
CA HIS A 292 17.21 -6.40 10.15
C HIS A 292 16.23 -7.46 10.64
N SER A 293 15.75 -7.27 11.87
CA SER A 293 14.71 -8.12 12.44
C SER A 293 13.33 -7.57 12.07
N VAL A 294 12.62 -8.25 11.17
CA VAL A 294 11.35 -7.84 10.59
C VAL A 294 10.22 -8.70 11.14
N ARG A 295 9.10 -8.09 11.52
CA ARG A 295 7.89 -8.83 11.87
C ARG A 295 7.34 -9.56 10.64
N PRO A 296 6.75 -10.75 10.78
CA PRO A 296 6.07 -11.40 9.67
C PRO A 296 5.10 -10.45 8.98
N PHE A 297 5.17 -10.39 7.66
CA PHE A 297 4.34 -9.51 6.86
C PHE A 297 4.01 -10.15 5.51
N CYS A 298 2.94 -9.65 4.92
CA CYS A 298 2.47 -10.06 3.60
C CYS A 298 2.06 -8.82 2.80
N ILE A 299 2.47 -8.74 1.54
CA ILE A 299 2.09 -7.69 0.59
C ILE A 299 1.50 -8.35 -0.65
N ASP A 300 0.33 -7.88 -1.10
CA ASP A 300 -0.31 -8.28 -2.36
C ASP A 300 0.22 -7.44 -3.52
N MET A 301 1.12 -8.01 -4.32
CA MET A 301 1.76 -7.33 -5.44
C MET A 301 0.82 -7.10 -6.62
N SER A 302 -0.23 -7.92 -6.78
CA SER A 302 -1.22 -7.72 -7.83
C SER A 302 -2.00 -6.42 -7.59
N ARG A 303 -2.52 -6.26 -6.38
CA ARG A 303 -3.25 -5.05 -6.00
C ARG A 303 -2.35 -3.81 -6.00
N LEU A 304 -1.10 -3.95 -5.58
CA LEU A 304 -0.13 -2.85 -5.64
C LEU A 304 0.10 -2.37 -7.07
N TYR A 305 0.19 -3.32 -8.02
CA TYR A 305 0.32 -3.00 -9.43
C TYR A 305 -0.93 -2.31 -9.99
N GLU A 306 -2.13 -2.74 -9.61
CA GLU A 306 -3.38 -2.06 -9.96
C GLU A 306 -3.34 -0.59 -9.55
N MET A 307 -2.85 -0.27 -8.34
CA MET A 307 -2.74 1.11 -7.88
C MET A 307 -1.67 1.92 -8.62
N TYR A 308 -0.57 1.30 -8.97
CA TYR A 308 0.44 1.93 -9.81
C TYR A 308 -0.13 2.32 -11.18
N VAL A 309 -0.86 1.41 -11.82
CA VAL A 309 -1.55 1.68 -13.09
C VAL A 309 -2.63 2.75 -12.92
N LEU A 310 -3.38 2.72 -11.82
CA LEU A 310 -4.38 3.74 -11.51
C LEU A 310 -3.78 5.14 -11.44
N HIS A 311 -2.64 5.29 -10.77
CA HIS A 311 -1.93 6.56 -10.69
C HIS A 311 -1.59 7.08 -12.09
N LEU A 312 -0.95 6.27 -12.93
CA LEU A 312 -0.59 6.65 -14.29
C LEU A 312 -1.81 7.03 -15.16
N LEU A 313 -2.90 6.29 -15.03
CA LEU A 313 -4.13 6.57 -15.76
C LEU A 313 -4.80 7.88 -15.29
N LYS A 314 -4.82 8.15 -13.99
CA LYS A 314 -5.41 9.38 -13.44
C LYS A 314 -4.56 10.61 -13.75
N GLU A 315 -3.25 10.49 -13.78
CA GLU A 315 -2.34 11.56 -14.18
C GLU A 315 -2.60 11.95 -15.64
N ALA A 316 -2.73 10.97 -16.54
CA ALA A 316 -2.97 11.21 -17.94
C ALA A 316 -4.42 11.66 -18.26
N TYR A 317 -5.41 11.10 -17.56
CA TYR A 317 -6.83 11.31 -17.85
C TYR A 317 -7.61 11.75 -16.60
N PRO A 318 -7.34 12.95 -16.08
CA PRO A 318 -7.95 13.42 -14.83
C PRO A 318 -9.47 13.48 -14.93
N GLY A 319 -10.14 12.91 -13.92
CA GLY A 319 -11.61 12.88 -13.83
C GLY A 319 -12.33 11.92 -14.78
N LYS A 320 -11.62 11.23 -15.69
CA LYS A 320 -12.19 10.29 -16.65
C LYS A 320 -12.06 8.81 -16.23
N ILE A 321 -11.26 8.51 -15.20
CA ILE A 321 -10.95 7.13 -14.74
C ILE A 321 -11.75 6.82 -13.48
N HIS A 322 -12.49 5.72 -13.52
CA HIS A 322 -13.19 5.15 -12.38
C HIS A 322 -12.56 3.82 -11.99
N PHE A 323 -12.26 3.65 -10.71
CA PHE A 323 -11.57 2.51 -10.17
C PHE A 323 -12.52 1.55 -9.47
N GLN A 324 -12.27 0.25 -9.56
CA GLN A 324 -13.00 -0.84 -8.90
C GLN A 324 -14.52 -0.75 -9.10
N VAL A 325 -14.91 -0.63 -10.37
CA VAL A 325 -16.32 -0.46 -10.74
C VAL A 325 -17.10 -1.76 -10.54
N LYS A 326 -18.08 -1.74 -9.64
CA LYS A 326 -18.92 -2.89 -9.31
C LYS A 326 -19.93 -3.17 -10.41
N GLY A 327 -19.88 -4.36 -10.97
CA GLY A 327 -20.83 -4.90 -11.93
C GLY A 327 -22.01 -5.62 -11.27
N SER A 328 -22.70 -6.44 -12.07
CA SER A 328 -23.73 -7.37 -11.64
C SER A 328 -23.10 -8.60 -10.98
N LEU A 329 -23.89 -9.37 -10.21
CA LEU A 329 -23.45 -10.66 -9.63
C LEU A 329 -22.10 -10.61 -8.86
N ARG A 330 -21.81 -9.48 -8.20
CA ARG A 330 -20.57 -9.24 -7.45
C ARG A 330 -19.31 -9.25 -8.32
N THR A 331 -19.42 -9.03 -9.62
CA THR A 331 -18.28 -8.78 -10.50
C THR A 331 -17.70 -7.40 -10.21
N GLN A 332 -16.42 -7.22 -10.46
CA GLN A 332 -15.72 -5.95 -10.26
C GLN A 332 -14.62 -5.83 -11.31
N VAL A 333 -14.60 -4.69 -12.00
CA VAL A 333 -13.59 -4.38 -13.01
C VAL A 333 -12.61 -3.35 -12.46
N ASP A 334 -11.34 -3.49 -12.77
CA ASP A 334 -10.30 -2.63 -12.21
C ASP A 334 -10.49 -1.18 -12.60
N PHE A 335 -10.63 -0.90 -13.91
CA PHE A 335 -10.78 0.47 -14.37
C PHE A 335 -11.81 0.58 -15.50
N VAL A 336 -12.50 1.70 -15.49
CA VAL A 336 -13.38 2.14 -16.58
C VAL A 336 -13.01 3.57 -16.94
N LYS A 337 -12.67 3.82 -18.20
CA LYS A 337 -12.50 5.19 -18.71
C LYS A 337 -13.79 5.67 -19.36
N THR A 338 -14.28 6.80 -18.88
CA THR A 338 -15.45 7.48 -19.40
C THR A 338 -15.04 8.78 -20.09
N GLY A 339 -15.59 9.08 -21.24
CA GLY A 339 -15.34 10.32 -21.98
C GLY A 339 -16.07 10.33 -23.30
N GLU A 340 -16.18 11.49 -23.93
CA GLU A 340 -16.77 11.62 -25.27
C GLU A 340 -15.83 11.03 -26.34
N ASP A 341 -14.52 11.09 -26.08
CA ASP A 341 -13.46 10.64 -26.98
C ASP A 341 -13.37 9.11 -27.02
N GLU A 342 -13.55 8.48 -25.86
CA GLU A 342 -13.29 7.06 -25.70
C GLU A 342 -13.99 6.50 -24.45
N LYS A 343 -14.62 5.34 -24.59
CA LYS A 343 -15.23 4.57 -23.52
C LYS A 343 -14.70 3.15 -23.58
N ILE A 344 -13.89 2.77 -22.59
CA ILE A 344 -13.20 1.48 -22.56
C ILE A 344 -13.20 0.86 -21.17
N ILE A 345 -12.96 -0.43 -21.14
CA ILE A 345 -12.74 -1.24 -19.95
C ILE A 345 -11.26 -1.62 -19.90
N LEU A 346 -10.61 -1.38 -18.77
CA LEU A 346 -9.21 -1.77 -18.58
C LEU A 346 -9.08 -2.72 -17.39
N ASP A 347 -8.12 -3.61 -17.48
CA ASP A 347 -7.83 -4.60 -16.45
C ASP A 347 -6.32 -4.76 -16.29
N ALA A 348 -5.83 -4.63 -15.07
CA ALA A 348 -4.40 -4.74 -14.76
C ALA A 348 -4.03 -6.18 -14.42
N LYS A 349 -3.13 -6.75 -15.17
CA LYS A 349 -2.67 -8.12 -14.95
C LYS A 349 -1.18 -8.13 -14.59
N TYR A 350 -0.86 -8.29 -13.32
CA TYR A 350 0.52 -8.39 -12.84
C TYR A 350 1.20 -9.72 -13.28
N LYS A 351 1.32 -9.92 -14.59
CA LYS A 351 1.83 -11.15 -15.23
C LYS A 351 2.78 -10.77 -16.37
N PRO A 352 4.08 -11.16 -16.36
CA PRO A 352 5.03 -10.82 -17.42
C PRO A 352 4.86 -11.63 -18.72
N ARG A 353 3.98 -12.65 -18.74
CA ARG A 353 3.83 -13.60 -19.85
C ARG A 353 3.30 -13.01 -21.16
N TYR A 354 2.79 -11.80 -21.14
CA TYR A 354 2.25 -11.14 -22.34
C TYR A 354 3.31 -10.70 -23.35
N GLU A 355 4.57 -10.65 -22.95
CA GLU A 355 5.69 -10.36 -23.86
C GLU A 355 5.91 -11.47 -24.90
N LYS A 356 5.66 -12.72 -24.51
CA LYS A 356 5.93 -13.92 -25.32
C LYS A 356 4.79 -14.35 -26.26
N GLY A 357 3.88 -13.41 -26.62
CA GLY A 357 2.76 -13.65 -27.54
C GLY A 357 1.42 -13.98 -26.87
N ASP A 358 0.39 -14.23 -27.69
CA ASP A 358 -1.00 -14.23 -27.23
C ASP A 358 -1.45 -15.55 -26.55
N ARG A 359 -0.60 -16.60 -26.49
CA ARG A 359 -1.02 -17.93 -26.01
C ARG A 359 -1.42 -18.00 -24.52
N GLY A 360 -0.99 -17.07 -23.69
CA GLY A 360 -1.27 -17.09 -22.24
C GLY A 360 -2.48 -16.25 -21.79
N ILE A 361 -3.09 -15.49 -22.70
CA ILE A 361 -4.06 -14.44 -22.35
C ILE A 361 -5.53 -14.85 -22.48
N VAL A 362 -5.82 -16.05 -22.99
CA VAL A 362 -7.20 -16.50 -23.28
C VAL A 362 -8.13 -16.38 -22.06
N ASN A 363 -7.65 -16.75 -20.88
CA ASN A 363 -8.46 -16.68 -19.66
C ASN A 363 -8.73 -15.21 -19.25
N ASP A 364 -7.74 -14.35 -19.40
CA ASP A 364 -7.85 -12.94 -19.05
C ASP A 364 -8.79 -12.22 -20.05
N VAL A 365 -8.70 -12.56 -21.35
CA VAL A 365 -9.66 -12.09 -22.37
C VAL A 365 -11.08 -12.55 -22.05
N ARG A 366 -11.28 -13.81 -21.64
CA ARG A 366 -12.61 -14.33 -21.25
C ARG A 366 -13.17 -13.59 -20.05
N GLU A 367 -12.36 -13.28 -19.07
CA GLU A 367 -12.76 -12.53 -17.88
C GLU A 367 -13.23 -11.12 -18.26
N ILE A 368 -12.41 -10.35 -18.98
CA ILE A 368 -12.74 -8.98 -19.39
C ILE A 368 -13.94 -8.97 -20.38
N SER A 369 -14.05 -9.98 -21.26
CA SER A 369 -15.19 -10.15 -22.14
C SER A 369 -16.51 -10.27 -21.38
N GLY A 370 -16.50 -10.86 -20.19
CA GLY A 370 -17.64 -10.89 -19.27
C GLY A 370 -17.99 -9.49 -18.78
N TYR A 371 -17.02 -8.69 -18.40
CA TYR A 371 -17.23 -7.30 -17.95
C TYR A 371 -17.81 -6.42 -19.05
N ALA A 372 -17.34 -6.56 -20.29
CA ALA A 372 -17.84 -5.82 -21.44
C ALA A 372 -19.30 -6.13 -21.82
N ARG A 373 -19.88 -7.17 -21.23
CA ARG A 373 -21.28 -7.57 -21.41
C ARG A 373 -22.15 -7.36 -20.17
N ASP A 374 -21.56 -6.88 -19.07
CA ASP A 374 -22.28 -6.60 -17.83
C ASP A 374 -23.07 -5.29 -17.96
N ASN A 375 -24.42 -5.37 -17.92
CA ASN A 375 -25.31 -4.23 -18.08
C ASN A 375 -25.05 -3.11 -17.07
N LYS A 376 -24.60 -3.44 -15.85
CA LYS A 376 -24.32 -2.43 -14.83
C LYS A 376 -23.02 -1.71 -15.12
N ILE A 377 -21.98 -2.43 -15.59
CA ILE A 377 -20.73 -1.83 -16.05
C ILE A 377 -20.98 -0.95 -17.27
N LEU A 378 -21.72 -1.44 -18.27
CA LEU A 378 -22.08 -0.67 -19.46
C LEU A 378 -22.85 0.61 -19.12
N LYS A 379 -23.77 0.54 -18.15
CA LYS A 379 -24.48 1.72 -17.65
C LYS A 379 -23.54 2.72 -16.98
N ASN A 380 -22.62 2.26 -16.16
CA ASN A 380 -21.61 3.13 -15.51
C ASN A 380 -20.67 3.75 -16.54
N LEU A 381 -20.32 3.03 -17.60
CA LEU A 381 -19.54 3.53 -18.73
C LEU A 381 -20.32 4.56 -19.57
N GLY A 382 -21.63 4.65 -19.43
CA GLY A 382 -22.51 5.42 -20.30
C GLY A 382 -22.50 4.89 -21.74
N TRP A 383 -22.38 3.56 -21.91
CA TRP A 383 -22.32 2.91 -23.22
C TRP A 383 -23.68 2.93 -23.93
N ASN A 384 -23.70 3.41 -25.16
CA ASN A 384 -24.88 3.37 -26.02
C ASN A 384 -24.48 2.87 -27.42
N PRO A 385 -24.87 1.64 -27.82
CA PRO A 385 -24.48 1.07 -29.11
C PRO A 385 -24.88 1.93 -30.33
N VAL A 386 -25.95 2.71 -30.24
CA VAL A 386 -26.38 3.60 -31.30
C VAL A 386 -25.46 4.81 -31.46
N ALA A 387 -25.01 5.38 -30.34
CA ALA A 387 -24.10 6.52 -30.34
C ALA A 387 -22.63 6.13 -30.68
N GLU A 388 -22.24 4.90 -30.42
CA GLU A 388 -20.86 4.41 -30.55
C GLU A 388 -20.56 3.84 -31.97
N LYS A 389 -21.04 4.49 -33.00
CA LYS A 389 -20.74 4.18 -34.42
C LYS A 389 -20.97 2.71 -34.84
N GLY A 390 -21.92 2.04 -34.24
CA GLY A 390 -22.25 0.64 -34.54
C GLY A 390 -21.39 -0.40 -33.84
N LYS A 391 -20.52 -0.02 -32.90
CA LYS A 391 -19.86 -0.98 -32.00
C LYS A 391 -20.87 -1.49 -30.97
N TYR A 392 -21.07 -2.79 -30.90
CA TYR A 392 -21.99 -3.41 -29.93
C TYR A 392 -21.41 -3.47 -28.52
N LEU A 393 -20.08 -3.51 -28.37
CA LEU A 393 -19.38 -3.64 -27.10
C LEU A 393 -18.23 -2.64 -27.04
N PRO A 394 -17.85 -2.17 -25.82
CA PRO A 394 -16.67 -1.35 -25.63
C PRO A 394 -15.38 -2.13 -25.90
N ASP A 395 -14.34 -1.43 -26.32
CA ASP A 395 -13.00 -1.98 -26.40
C ASP A 395 -12.47 -2.32 -25.00
N CYS A 396 -11.68 -3.39 -24.94
CA CYS A 396 -11.08 -3.90 -23.71
C CYS A 396 -9.56 -3.83 -23.80
N VAL A 397 -8.92 -3.33 -22.74
CA VAL A 397 -7.47 -3.17 -22.68
C VAL A 397 -6.90 -3.96 -21.51
N ILE A 398 -5.89 -4.80 -21.76
CA ILE A 398 -5.12 -5.48 -20.74
C ILE A 398 -3.82 -4.70 -20.52
N VAL A 399 -3.60 -4.26 -19.26
CA VAL A 399 -2.41 -3.54 -18.85
C VAL A 399 -1.49 -4.50 -18.10
N TYR A 400 -0.24 -4.68 -18.55
CA TYR A 400 0.69 -5.63 -17.96
C TYR A 400 2.08 -5.04 -17.72
N PRO A 401 2.84 -5.53 -16.70
CA PRO A 401 4.14 -5.00 -16.37
C PRO A 401 5.24 -5.51 -17.30
N VAL A 402 6.17 -4.63 -17.62
CA VAL A 402 7.45 -4.97 -18.25
C VAL A 402 8.59 -4.34 -17.45
N CYS A 403 9.79 -4.89 -17.60
CA CYS A 403 10.98 -4.24 -17.09
C CYS A 403 11.50 -3.25 -18.14
N GLN A 404 11.91 -2.07 -17.72
CA GLN A 404 12.43 -1.04 -18.62
C GLN A 404 13.72 -1.53 -19.27
N ARG A 405 13.74 -1.62 -20.61
CA ARG A 405 14.93 -1.98 -21.42
C ARG A 405 15.76 -0.72 -21.70
N ASP A 406 17.05 -0.91 -22.00
CA ASP A 406 17.88 0.19 -22.50
C ASP A 406 17.52 0.50 -23.95
N GLU A 407 17.60 1.77 -24.37
CA GLU A 407 17.24 2.22 -25.73
C GLU A 407 18.03 1.49 -26.83
N ASP A 408 19.26 1.02 -26.52
CA ASP A 408 20.11 0.26 -27.43
C ASP A 408 19.60 -1.16 -27.74
N ASP A 409 18.71 -1.72 -26.92
CA ASP A 409 18.13 -3.04 -27.10
C ASP A 409 16.79 -3.01 -27.86
N GLU A 410 16.12 -1.85 -27.97
CA GLU A 410 14.86 -1.68 -28.70
C GLU A 410 15.03 -1.84 -30.23
N GLU A 411 16.20 -1.52 -30.78
CA GLU A 411 16.46 -1.62 -32.24
C GLU A 411 16.60 -3.04 -32.75
N LYS A 412 16.79 -4.04 -31.88
CA LYS A 412 17.13 -5.44 -32.29
C LYS A 412 15.94 -6.37 -32.44
N GLU A 413 14.77 -6.07 -31.87
CA GLU A 413 13.60 -6.93 -32.00
C GLU A 413 12.46 -6.27 -32.78
N LYS A 414 12.38 -6.57 -34.10
CA LYS A 414 11.18 -6.33 -34.91
C LYS A 414 10.01 -7.14 -34.38
N GLY A 415 9.20 -6.58 -33.49
CA GLY A 415 8.02 -7.22 -32.88
C GLY A 415 7.80 -6.88 -31.41
N SER A 416 8.55 -5.93 -30.84
CA SER A 416 8.37 -5.44 -29.47
C SER A 416 6.98 -4.85 -29.27
N SER A 417 6.31 -5.23 -28.21
CA SER A 417 5.04 -4.65 -27.77
C SER A 417 5.21 -3.15 -27.48
N LYS A 418 4.19 -2.34 -27.80
CA LYS A 418 4.19 -0.92 -27.44
C LYS A 418 4.33 -0.78 -25.93
N THR A 419 5.39 -0.11 -25.51
CA THR A 419 5.69 0.18 -24.11
C THR A 419 5.43 1.66 -23.87
N VAL A 420 4.69 2.00 -22.83
CA VAL A 420 4.31 3.36 -22.50
C VAL A 420 4.80 3.71 -21.11
N ASN A 421 5.84 4.54 -21.01
CA ASN A 421 6.38 5.01 -19.72
C ASN A 421 5.37 5.85 -18.93
N SER A 422 4.55 6.64 -19.67
CA SER A 422 3.39 7.37 -19.17
C SER A 422 2.36 7.44 -20.28
N PHE A 423 1.07 7.41 -19.93
CA PHE A 423 0.02 7.58 -20.95
C PHE A 423 0.05 9.00 -21.51
N ASP A 424 -0.05 9.14 -22.84
CA ASP A 424 -0.13 10.46 -23.50
C ASP A 424 -1.57 11.00 -23.36
N PRO A 425 -1.78 12.13 -22.66
CA PRO A 425 -3.11 12.70 -22.46
C PRO A 425 -3.79 13.17 -23.74
N ASN A 426 -3.02 13.39 -24.83
CA ASN A 426 -3.49 13.87 -26.13
C ASN A 426 -3.94 12.72 -27.06
N LYS A 427 -3.75 11.46 -26.65
CA LYS A 427 -4.14 10.27 -27.42
C LYS A 427 -5.20 9.47 -26.68
N THR A 428 -5.99 8.71 -27.43
CA THR A 428 -6.84 7.69 -26.80
C THR A 428 -5.96 6.58 -26.20
N VAL A 429 -6.47 5.81 -25.24
CA VAL A 429 -5.70 4.67 -24.70
C VAL A 429 -5.50 3.62 -25.77
N VAL A 430 -6.53 3.36 -26.59
CA VAL A 430 -6.48 2.34 -27.65
C VAL A 430 -5.42 2.64 -28.69
N ASP A 431 -5.20 3.92 -29.05
CA ASP A 431 -4.16 4.33 -30.00
C ASP A 431 -2.74 4.01 -29.52
N GLN A 432 -2.58 3.92 -28.21
CA GLN A 432 -1.31 3.61 -27.54
C GLN A 432 -1.10 2.11 -27.32
N CYS A 433 -2.11 1.30 -27.60
CA CYS A 433 -2.10 -0.15 -27.39
C CYS A 433 -1.71 -0.96 -28.62
N ASP A 434 -1.29 -2.19 -28.40
CA ASP A 434 -1.19 -3.22 -29.42
C ASP A 434 -2.50 -3.99 -29.54
N ILE A 435 -2.91 -4.32 -30.75
CA ILE A 435 -4.10 -5.12 -31.00
C ILE A 435 -3.80 -6.59 -30.70
N ILE A 436 -4.67 -7.25 -29.94
CA ILE A 436 -4.64 -8.71 -29.79
C ILE A 436 -5.30 -9.34 -31.02
N LYS A 437 -4.49 -9.75 -32.00
CA LYS A 437 -4.97 -10.20 -33.32
C LYS A 437 -5.99 -11.32 -33.28
N SER A 438 -5.95 -12.17 -32.24
CA SER A 438 -6.84 -13.32 -32.08
C SER A 438 -8.23 -12.96 -31.58
N PHE A 439 -8.48 -11.72 -31.15
CA PHE A 439 -9.73 -11.30 -30.55
C PHE A 439 -10.10 -9.87 -30.97
N SER A 440 -11.31 -9.69 -31.49
CA SER A 440 -11.80 -8.37 -31.93
C SER A 440 -12.17 -7.49 -30.74
N GLY A 441 -11.73 -6.21 -30.75
CA GLY A 441 -11.98 -5.25 -29.66
C GLY A 441 -11.14 -5.46 -28.40
N PHE A 442 -10.05 -6.24 -28.50
CA PHE A 442 -9.13 -6.46 -27.40
C PHE A 442 -7.75 -5.92 -27.73
N HIS A 443 -7.19 -5.21 -26.76
CA HIS A 443 -5.91 -4.55 -26.87
C HIS A 443 -5.04 -4.89 -25.66
N LYS A 444 -3.73 -4.74 -25.78
CA LYS A 444 -2.78 -4.89 -24.67
C LYS A 444 -1.79 -3.73 -24.66
N ILE A 445 -1.35 -3.35 -23.49
CA ILE A 445 -0.32 -2.32 -23.32
C ILE A 445 0.66 -2.72 -22.23
N ALA A 446 1.94 -2.54 -22.54
CA ALA A 446 3.02 -2.79 -21.60
C ALA A 446 3.33 -1.50 -20.80
N VAL A 447 3.32 -1.59 -19.47
CA VAL A 447 3.68 -0.50 -18.58
C VAL A 447 4.97 -0.86 -17.84
N PRO A 448 6.06 -0.09 -17.99
CA PRO A 448 7.33 -0.39 -17.36
C PRO A 448 7.25 -0.14 -15.86
N LEU A 449 7.82 -1.07 -15.10
CA LEU A 449 8.03 -0.88 -13.68
C LEU A 449 9.23 0.04 -13.43
N PRO A 450 9.22 0.86 -12.36
CA PRO A 450 10.37 1.69 -12.02
C PRO A 450 11.61 0.83 -11.79
N THR A 451 12.76 1.27 -12.28
CA THR A 451 14.04 0.58 -12.10
C THR A 451 14.98 1.41 -11.23
N LYS A 452 15.86 0.73 -10.46
CA LYS A 452 16.91 1.41 -9.72
C LYS A 452 17.84 2.12 -10.71
N GLY A 453 18.04 3.42 -10.52
CA GLY A 453 19.06 4.17 -11.27
C GLY A 453 20.46 3.63 -10.97
N LYS A 454 21.36 3.72 -11.94
CA LYS A 454 22.77 3.43 -11.71
C LYS A 454 23.42 4.44 -10.77
#